data_873f465f7a7601e759fefdbe604cb01e
#
_entry.id   873f465f7a7601e759fefdbe604cb01e
#
_cell.length_a   1.000
_cell.length_b   1.000
_cell.length_c   1.000
_cell.angle_alpha   90.00
_cell.angle_beta   90.00
_cell.angle_gamma   90.00
#
_symmetry.space_group_name_H-M   'P 1'
#
loop_
_entity.id
_entity.type
_entity.pdbx_description
1 polymer ?
#
loop_
_entity_poly.entity_id
_entity_poly.type
_entity_poly.pdbx_seq_one_letter_code
_entity_poly.pdbx_strand_id
1 'polypeptide(L)'
;MTNLFETDPLHPSEVHAGAVVYYADSHTHGNQYLHGLQTTKVMVSDDKSFILDNGKRFNPTTGREITRGNEGYLYPYTSVTKAMVLDAETKLFLVNEVLSIDFSALTTQQLSMILDVARGAFTQITAPTPCGGGCGDTVKVA
;
A
#
# COMPACT_ATOMS: atom_id res chain seq x y z
N MET A 1 -8.19 -0.44 -6.69
CA MET A 1 -7.89 -0.75 -5.29
C MET A 1 -7.45 0.50 -4.56
N THR A 2 -7.96 0.71 -3.39
CA THR A 2 -7.67 1.92 -2.62
C THR A 2 -6.27 1.83 -2.01
N ASN A 3 -5.55 2.91 -2.08
CA ASN A 3 -4.25 3.01 -1.43
C ASN A 3 -4.48 3.33 0.04
N LEU A 4 -3.58 2.86 0.91
CA LEU A 4 -3.66 3.15 2.34
C LEU A 4 -3.79 4.65 2.62
N PHE A 5 -3.08 5.47 1.86
CA PHE A 5 -3.10 6.92 2.08
C PHE A 5 -4.37 7.60 1.60
N GLU A 6 -5.28 6.87 0.96
CA GLU A 6 -6.61 7.36 0.66
C GLU A 6 -7.57 7.10 1.81
N THR A 7 -7.13 6.35 2.83
CA THR A 7 -7.85 6.16 4.05
C THR A 7 -7.58 7.36 4.96
N ASP A 8 -8.57 7.81 5.69
CA ASP A 8 -8.37 8.94 6.58
C ASP A 8 -7.42 8.56 7.71
N PRO A 9 -6.42 9.39 8.01
CA PRO A 9 -5.54 9.14 9.15
C PRO A 9 -6.34 9.16 10.47
N LEU A 10 -5.84 8.41 11.44
CA LEU A 10 -6.43 8.40 12.76
C LEU A 10 -5.99 9.63 13.55
N HIS A 11 -6.91 10.19 14.31
CA HIS A 11 -6.56 11.18 15.30
C HIS A 11 -6.15 10.44 16.59
N PRO A 12 -5.14 10.92 17.32
CA PRO A 12 -4.72 10.23 18.55
C PRO A 12 -5.85 10.01 19.55
N SER A 13 -6.85 10.89 19.58
CA SER A 13 -7.98 10.73 20.49
C SER A 13 -8.83 9.50 20.16
N GLU A 14 -8.67 8.92 18.99
CA GLU A 14 -9.44 7.74 18.59
C GLU A 14 -8.74 6.45 18.98
N VAL A 15 -7.53 6.50 19.53
CA VAL A 15 -6.70 5.32 19.74
C VAL A 15 -6.29 5.28 21.20
N HIS A 16 -6.45 4.12 21.83
CA HIS A 16 -6.09 3.96 23.24
C HIS A 16 -4.75 3.22 23.37
N ALA A 17 -4.17 3.31 24.55
CA ALA A 17 -2.91 2.63 24.85
C ALA A 17 -3.09 1.12 24.66
N GLY A 18 -2.09 0.48 24.11
CA GLY A 18 -2.12 -0.93 23.80
C GLY A 18 -2.54 -1.24 22.38
N ALA A 19 -3.15 -0.28 21.69
CA ALA A 19 -3.58 -0.51 20.32
C ALA A 19 -2.39 -0.54 19.36
N VAL A 20 -2.54 -1.29 18.28
CA VAL A 20 -1.54 -1.34 17.22
C VAL A 20 -2.04 -0.46 16.08
N VAL A 21 -1.15 0.33 15.52
CA VAL A 21 -1.47 1.22 14.40
C VAL A 21 -0.35 1.17 13.37
N TYR A 22 -0.62 1.66 12.18
CA TYR A 22 0.42 1.94 11.21
C TYR A 22 0.88 3.38 11.39
N TYR A 23 2.18 3.59 11.32
CA TYR A 23 2.78 4.92 11.34
C TYR A 23 3.51 5.16 10.03
N ALA A 24 3.22 6.29 9.39
CA ALA A 24 3.90 6.71 8.17
C ALA A 24 4.47 8.11 8.41
N ASP A 25 5.77 8.28 8.20
CA ASP A 25 6.36 9.60 8.29
C ASP A 25 6.15 10.38 6.98
N SER A 26 6.67 11.58 6.90
CA SER A 26 6.46 12.42 5.73
C SER A 26 7.10 11.85 4.46
N HIS A 27 8.11 11.01 4.59
CA HIS A 27 8.74 10.37 3.44
C HIS A 27 7.95 9.16 2.96
N THR A 28 7.32 8.44 3.90
CA THR A 28 6.51 7.28 3.58
C THR A 28 5.16 7.69 3.01
N HIS A 29 4.61 8.77 3.55
CA HIS A 29 3.29 9.23 3.14
C HIS A 29 3.35 9.65 1.67
N GLY A 30 2.49 9.07 0.87
CA GLY A 30 2.48 9.29 -0.57
C GLY A 30 3.33 8.31 -1.37
N ASN A 31 4.14 7.49 -0.74
CA ASN A 31 4.91 6.49 -1.46
C ASN A 31 4.00 5.31 -1.80
N GLN A 32 3.86 5.02 -3.07
CA GLN A 32 2.92 3.99 -3.51
C GLN A 32 3.26 2.58 -3.01
N TYR A 33 4.50 2.34 -2.62
CA TYR A 33 4.93 1.05 -2.11
C TYR A 33 4.99 1.03 -0.59
N LEU A 34 4.56 2.10 0.06
CA LEU A 34 4.54 2.23 1.52
C LEU A 34 5.92 2.03 2.14
N HIS A 35 6.95 2.47 1.43
CA HIS A 35 8.33 2.31 1.92
C HIS A 35 8.50 3.04 3.24
N GLY A 36 8.97 2.34 4.26
CA GLY A 36 9.16 2.94 5.58
C GLY A 36 7.95 2.89 6.50
N LEU A 37 6.84 2.32 6.03
CA LEU A 37 5.67 2.18 6.89
C LEU A 37 6.01 1.27 8.07
N GLN A 38 5.61 1.67 9.25
CA GLN A 38 5.90 0.93 10.48
C GLN A 38 4.62 0.48 11.13
N THR A 39 4.63 -0.75 11.65
CA THR A 39 3.60 -1.21 12.57
C THR A 39 4.09 -0.89 13.96
N THR A 40 3.32 -0.17 14.73
CA THR A 40 3.76 0.30 16.03
C THR A 40 2.63 0.19 17.03
N LYS A 41 2.98 0.14 18.31
CA LYS A 41 2.01 0.02 19.39
C LYS A 41 1.93 1.32 20.15
N VAL A 42 0.73 1.71 20.54
CA VAL A 42 0.53 2.91 21.33
C VAL A 42 0.92 2.61 22.77
N MET A 43 1.89 3.31 23.30
CA MET A 43 2.37 3.11 24.65
C MET A 43 1.64 3.99 25.65
N VAL A 44 1.37 5.24 25.27
CA VAL A 44 0.66 6.19 26.11
C VAL A 44 -0.39 6.90 25.27
N SER A 45 -1.61 6.98 25.78
CA SER A 45 -2.66 7.75 25.13
C SER A 45 -3.57 8.34 26.19
N ASP A 46 -3.36 9.60 26.51
CA ASP A 46 -4.22 10.34 27.42
C ASP A 46 -4.38 11.77 26.88
N ASP A 47 -4.99 12.64 27.66
CA ASP A 47 -5.28 14.00 27.21
C ASP A 47 -4.03 14.89 27.14
N LYS A 48 -2.90 14.41 27.64
CA LYS A 48 -1.66 15.20 27.66
C LYS A 48 -0.58 14.61 26.77
N SER A 49 -0.61 13.30 26.52
CA SER A 49 0.48 12.63 25.83
C SER A 49 -0.03 11.51 24.94
N PHE A 50 0.59 11.37 23.80
CA PHE A 50 0.37 10.23 22.91
C PHE A 50 1.75 9.80 22.41
N ILE A 51 2.17 8.61 22.80
CA ILE A 51 3.52 8.11 22.52
C ILE A 51 3.45 6.71 21.96
N LEU A 52 4.15 6.49 20.87
CA LEU A 52 4.27 5.18 20.22
C LEU A 52 5.53 4.48 20.72
N ASP A 53 5.58 3.17 20.62
CA ASP A 53 6.74 2.40 21.07
C ASP A 53 7.98 2.64 20.20
N ASN A 54 7.82 3.21 19.01
CA ASN A 54 8.95 3.62 18.20
C ASN A 54 9.52 4.98 18.59
N GLY A 55 9.00 5.58 19.66
CA GLY A 55 9.47 6.87 20.17
C GLY A 55 8.79 8.08 19.58
N LYS A 56 7.93 7.91 18.62
CA LYS A 56 7.23 9.04 18.02
C LYS A 56 6.13 9.53 18.95
N ARG A 57 5.92 10.84 18.96
CA ARG A 57 5.00 11.49 19.90
C ARG A 57 4.06 12.39 19.12
N PHE A 58 2.81 12.42 19.55
CA PHE A 58 1.78 13.23 18.90
C PHE A 58 1.11 14.12 19.95
N ASN A 59 0.65 15.27 19.49
CA ASN A 59 -0.17 16.12 20.32
C ASN A 59 -1.59 15.57 20.35
N PRO A 60 -2.10 15.14 21.48
CA PRO A 60 -3.43 14.52 21.52
C PRO A 60 -4.57 15.47 21.19
N THR A 61 -4.34 16.77 21.26
CA THR A 61 -5.36 17.75 20.93
C THR A 61 -5.34 18.08 19.44
N THR A 62 -4.17 18.38 18.87
CA THR A 62 -4.08 18.78 17.47
C THR A 62 -3.97 17.60 16.53
N GLY A 63 -3.57 16.45 17.02
CA GLY A 63 -3.36 15.26 16.19
C GLY A 63 -2.05 15.27 15.42
N ARG A 64 -1.22 16.26 15.61
CA ARG A 64 0.01 16.38 14.83
C ARG A 64 1.18 15.77 15.58
N GLU A 65 2.12 15.20 14.81
CA GLU A 65 3.34 14.69 15.41
C GLU A 65 4.18 15.85 15.90
N ILE A 66 4.77 15.67 17.09
CA ILE A 66 5.61 16.70 17.71
C ILE A 66 7.07 16.30 17.72
N THR A 67 7.41 15.16 17.13
CA THR A 67 8.79 14.77 17.01
C THR A 67 9.44 15.70 15.99
N ARG A 68 10.57 16.27 16.38
CA ARG A 68 11.17 17.34 15.60
C ARG A 68 11.51 16.88 14.19
N GLY A 69 11.15 17.68 13.21
CA GLY A 69 11.52 17.43 11.82
C GLY A 69 10.63 16.45 11.10
N ASN A 70 9.60 15.94 11.75
CA ASN A 70 8.73 14.96 11.12
C ASN A 70 7.27 15.37 11.19
N GLU A 71 6.53 14.98 10.18
CA GLU A 71 5.08 15.04 10.23
C GLU A 71 4.62 13.65 9.90
N GLY A 72 4.23 12.91 10.91
CA GLY A 72 3.79 11.55 10.74
C GLY A 72 2.28 11.43 10.78
N TYR A 73 1.82 10.31 10.28
CA TYR A 73 0.40 10.02 10.19
C TYR A 73 0.13 8.64 10.77
N LEU A 74 -1.02 8.49 11.41
CA LEU A 74 -1.45 7.22 11.97
C LEU A 74 -2.55 6.65 11.10
N TYR A 75 -2.48 5.35 10.84
CA TYR A 75 -3.52 4.65 10.08
C TYR A 75 -3.99 3.43 10.84
N PRO A 76 -5.26 3.07 10.68
CA PRO A 76 -5.79 1.93 11.41
C PRO A 76 -5.12 0.63 11.00
N TYR A 77 -4.99 -0.27 11.95
CA TYR A 77 -4.41 -1.60 11.73
C TYR A 77 -5.57 -2.60 11.72
N THR A 78 -6.17 -2.78 10.57
CA THR A 78 -7.36 -3.62 10.39
C THR A 78 -7.10 -4.63 9.29
N SER A 79 -8.01 -5.56 9.09
CA SER A 79 -7.89 -6.50 7.98
C SER A 79 -7.86 -5.79 6.63
N VAL A 80 -8.59 -4.69 6.51
CA VAL A 80 -8.64 -3.92 5.28
C VAL A 80 -7.29 -3.24 5.01
N THR A 81 -6.75 -2.54 6.01
CA THR A 81 -5.48 -1.84 5.81
C THR A 81 -4.32 -2.81 5.68
N LYS A 82 -4.35 -3.95 6.38
CA LYS A 82 -3.34 -4.98 6.19
C LYS A 82 -3.33 -5.51 4.78
N ALA A 83 -4.50 -5.67 4.17
CA ALA A 83 -4.58 -6.11 2.78
C ALA A 83 -4.00 -5.08 1.84
N MET A 84 -4.21 -3.79 2.10
CA MET A 84 -3.62 -2.72 1.32
C MET A 84 -2.09 -2.74 1.40
N VAL A 85 -1.56 -2.96 2.59
CA VAL A 85 -0.12 -3.04 2.80
C VAL A 85 0.47 -4.25 2.09
N LEU A 86 -0.20 -5.40 2.19
CA LEU A 86 0.26 -6.60 1.51
C LEU A 86 0.24 -6.40 -0.01
N ASP A 87 -0.78 -5.73 -0.53
CA ASP A 87 -0.86 -5.44 -1.95
C ASP A 87 0.30 -4.57 -2.40
N ALA A 88 0.64 -3.54 -1.62
CA ALA A 88 1.75 -2.66 -1.95
C ALA A 88 3.09 -3.41 -1.93
N GLU A 89 3.29 -4.28 -0.94
CA GLU A 89 4.51 -5.09 -0.85
C GLU A 89 4.62 -6.06 -2.01
N THR A 90 3.51 -6.68 -2.38
CA THR A 90 3.46 -7.60 -3.51
C THR A 90 3.76 -6.86 -4.81
N LYS A 91 3.20 -5.67 -4.96
CA LYS A 91 3.44 -4.86 -6.14
C LYS A 91 4.92 -4.51 -6.27
N LEU A 92 5.55 -4.11 -5.16
CA LEU A 92 6.97 -3.80 -5.18
C LEU A 92 7.80 -5.02 -5.55
N PHE A 93 7.48 -6.18 -5.00
CA PHE A 93 8.16 -7.41 -5.34
C PHE A 93 8.05 -7.69 -6.84
N LEU A 94 6.84 -7.59 -7.38
CA LEU A 94 6.61 -7.87 -8.80
C LEU A 94 7.32 -6.87 -9.71
N VAL A 95 7.33 -5.59 -9.33
CA VAL A 95 8.07 -4.59 -10.10
C VAL A 95 9.55 -4.93 -10.13
N ASN A 96 10.12 -5.32 -9.00
CA ASN A 96 11.54 -5.68 -8.95
C ASN A 96 11.82 -6.93 -9.78
N GLU A 97 10.89 -7.90 -9.77
CA GLU A 97 11.05 -9.09 -10.60
C GLU A 97 11.00 -8.75 -12.08
N VAL A 98 10.09 -7.87 -12.48
CA VAL A 98 10.00 -7.43 -13.87
C VAL A 98 11.28 -6.69 -14.28
N LEU A 99 11.79 -5.82 -13.41
CA LEU A 99 13.00 -5.06 -13.71
C LEU A 99 14.24 -5.95 -13.78
N SER A 100 14.20 -7.15 -13.24
CA SER A 100 15.32 -8.07 -13.29
C SER A 100 15.33 -8.89 -14.60
N ILE A 101 14.30 -8.77 -15.43
CA ILE A 101 14.23 -9.52 -16.67
C ILE A 101 15.23 -8.96 -17.66
N ASP A 102 15.97 -9.86 -18.31
CA ASP A 102 16.83 -9.45 -19.41
C ASP A 102 15.94 -9.33 -20.66
N PHE A 103 15.45 -8.15 -20.92
CA PHE A 103 14.54 -7.91 -22.02
C PHE A 103 15.18 -8.20 -23.37
N SER A 104 16.50 -8.10 -23.48
CA SER A 104 17.17 -8.39 -24.74
C SER A 104 17.15 -9.86 -25.09
N ALA A 105 16.89 -10.73 -24.12
CA ALA A 105 16.78 -12.16 -24.34
C ALA A 105 15.38 -12.59 -24.79
N LEU A 106 14.42 -11.69 -24.76
CA LEU A 106 13.04 -12.01 -25.14
C LEU A 106 12.84 -11.88 -26.65
N THR A 107 11.87 -12.64 -27.16
CA THR A 107 11.51 -12.52 -28.57
C THR A 107 10.74 -11.23 -28.83
N THR A 108 10.68 -10.83 -30.08
CA THR A 108 9.89 -9.68 -30.48
C THR A 108 8.42 -9.85 -30.08
N GLN A 109 7.89 -11.05 -30.22
CA GLN A 109 6.51 -11.32 -29.85
C GLN A 109 6.30 -11.14 -28.35
N GLN A 110 7.21 -11.67 -27.54
CA GLN A 110 7.13 -11.51 -26.08
C GLN A 110 7.20 -10.04 -25.68
N LEU A 111 8.11 -9.29 -26.26
CA LEU A 111 8.23 -7.86 -25.98
C LEU A 111 6.97 -7.10 -26.36
N SER A 112 6.39 -7.44 -27.52
CA SER A 112 5.16 -6.80 -27.96
C SER A 112 4.01 -7.06 -26.97
N MET A 113 3.92 -8.30 -26.48
CA MET A 113 2.88 -8.65 -25.50
C MET A 113 3.07 -7.91 -24.19
N ILE A 114 4.30 -7.81 -23.71
CA ILE A 114 4.59 -7.06 -22.48
C ILE A 114 4.19 -5.59 -22.64
N LEU A 115 4.53 -5.02 -23.78
CA LEU A 115 4.23 -3.62 -24.05
C LEU A 115 2.72 -3.38 -24.10
N ASP A 116 1.99 -4.28 -24.72
CA ASP A 116 0.53 -4.18 -24.79
C ASP A 116 -0.10 -4.25 -23.43
N VAL A 117 0.35 -5.18 -22.59
CA VAL A 117 -0.15 -5.29 -21.21
C VAL A 117 0.17 -4.02 -20.44
N ALA A 118 1.39 -3.54 -20.55
CA ALA A 118 1.80 -2.34 -19.82
C ALA A 118 1.00 -1.10 -20.24
N ARG A 119 0.55 -1.09 -21.49
CA ARG A 119 -0.27 0.02 -21.99
C ARG A 119 -1.77 -0.18 -21.77
N GLY A 120 -2.14 -1.29 -21.10
CA GLY A 120 -3.54 -1.55 -20.82
C GLY A 120 -4.32 -2.18 -21.96
N ALA A 121 -3.66 -2.69 -22.97
CA ALA A 121 -4.35 -3.25 -24.12
C ALA A 121 -5.11 -4.54 -23.79
N PHE A 122 -4.78 -5.19 -22.70
CA PHE A 122 -5.43 -6.44 -22.31
C PHE A 122 -6.25 -6.28 -21.03
N THR A 123 -6.87 -5.15 -20.86
CA THR A 123 -7.60 -4.89 -19.61
C THR A 123 -8.72 -5.89 -19.39
N GLN A 124 -9.32 -6.44 -20.43
CA GLN A 124 -10.39 -7.39 -20.24
C GLN A 124 -9.90 -8.75 -19.76
N ILE A 125 -8.63 -8.97 -19.72
CA ILE A 125 -8.12 -10.21 -19.15
C ILE A 125 -8.52 -10.34 -17.71
N THR A 126 -8.66 -9.23 -17.02
CA THR A 126 -8.99 -9.26 -15.61
C THR A 126 -10.43 -9.58 -15.34
N ALA A 127 -11.24 -9.66 -16.36
CA ALA A 127 -12.62 -9.95 -16.16
C ALA A 127 -12.97 -11.21 -16.87
N PRO A 128 -12.72 -12.28 -16.36
CA PRO A 128 -12.93 -13.47 -16.97
C PRO A 128 -14.32 -13.71 -17.13
N THR A 129 -14.84 -13.67 -18.09
CA THR A 129 -16.06 -13.95 -18.30
C THR A 129 -16.21 -15.30 -18.49
N PRO A 130 -16.99 -15.89 -18.01
CA PRO A 130 -17.19 -17.21 -18.17
C PRO A 130 -17.69 -17.36 -19.43
N CYS A 131 -17.62 -17.21 -20.22
CA CYS A 131 -17.96 -17.49 -21.36
C CYS A 131 -18.74 -18.43 -21.48
N GLY A 132 -19.32 -18.64 -20.93
CA GLY A 132 -20.17 -19.44 -21.14
C GLY A 132 -19.81 -20.13 -22.14
N GLY A 133 -19.73 -20.61 -22.34
CA GLY A 133 -19.51 -21.27 -23.28
C GLY A 133 -18.61 -20.80 -24.01
N GLY A 134 -18.44 -20.58 -24.49
CA GLY A 134 -17.66 -20.29 -25.30
C GLY A 134 -16.69 -19.56 -25.08
N CYS A 135 -16.64 -19.10 -24.59
CA CYS A 135 -15.78 -18.37 -24.56
C CYS A 135 -14.65 -18.58 -24.54
N GLY A 136 -14.60 -19.32 -24.42
CA GLY A 136 -13.50 -19.57 -24.23
C GLY A 136 -12.68 -19.08 -25.10
N ASP A 137 -12.93 -18.95 -25.77
CA ASP A 137 -12.14 -18.65 -26.61
C ASP A 137 -11.58 -17.54 -26.48
N THR A 138 -11.93 -17.10 -26.09
CA THR A 138 -11.43 -16.11 -26.05
C THR A 138 -10.35 -15.98 -25.63
N VAL A 139 -10.20 -16.39 -25.40
CA VAL A 139 -9.28 -16.31 -24.91
C VAL A 139 -8.29 -16.20 -25.45
N LYS A 140 -8.19 -16.21 -26.02
CA LYS A 140 -7.33 -16.09 -26.50
C LYS A 140 -6.91 -15.19 -26.60
N VAL A 141 -6.88 -14.84 -26.39
CA VAL A 141 -6.44 -14.06 -26.49
C VAL A 141 -5.63 -13.81 -26.66
N ALA A 142 -5.62 -13.94 -26.74
CA ALA A 142 -5.07 -13.79 -26.81
C ALA A 142 -4.36 -13.51 -26.96
#